data_5d44bb00b726ab8e8c80efca6471688a
#
_entry.id   5d44bb00b726ab8e8c80efca6471688a
#
_cell.length_a   1.000
_cell.length_b   1.000
_cell.length_c   1.000
_cell.angle_alpha   90.00
_cell.angle_beta   90.00
_cell.angle_gamma   90.00
#
_symmetry.space_group_name_H-M   'P 1'
#
loop_
_entity.id
_entity.type
_entity.pdbx_description
1 polymer ?
#
loop_
_entity_poly.entity_id
_entity_poly.type
_entity_poly.pdbx_seq_one_letter_code
_entity_poly.pdbx_strand_id
1 'polypeptide(L)'
;MAKKVPLRQCVGCGEMKGKKDMMRVLKTTEDEICLDVTGKKNGRGAYICRSRECLLKARKNKGLERSFKMSIPNEVYDTLEKEFDSLEAE
;
A
#
# COMPACT_ATOMS: atom_id res chain seq x y z
N MET A 1 -30.93 3.39 -1.62
CA MET A 1 -29.78 4.31 -1.67
C MET A 1 -28.48 3.57 -1.94
N ALA A 2 -27.75 4.02 -2.90
CA ALA A 2 -26.47 3.40 -3.20
C ALA A 2 -25.49 3.70 -2.07
N LYS A 3 -24.87 2.65 -1.54
CA LYS A 3 -23.80 2.83 -0.56
C LYS A 3 -22.58 3.37 -1.28
N LYS A 4 -22.09 4.49 -0.82
CA LYS A 4 -20.83 5.01 -1.36
C LYS A 4 -19.69 4.15 -0.89
N VAL A 5 -18.97 3.55 -1.83
CA VAL A 5 -17.76 2.82 -1.51
C VAL A 5 -16.66 3.86 -1.25
N PRO A 6 -15.97 3.80 -0.10
CA PRO A 6 -14.88 4.73 0.15
C PRO A 6 -13.79 4.56 -0.91
N LEU A 7 -13.39 5.67 -1.50
CA LEU A 7 -12.32 5.68 -2.48
C LEU A 7 -11.00 6.03 -1.79
N ARG A 8 -9.94 5.39 -2.23
CA ARG A 8 -8.60 5.66 -1.75
C ARG A 8 -7.70 5.97 -2.93
N GLN A 9 -6.77 6.84 -2.71
CA GLN A 9 -5.81 7.21 -3.76
C GLN A 9 -4.61 6.28 -3.73
N CYS A 10 -4.25 5.75 -4.89
CA CYS A 10 -3.05 4.95 -5.03
C CYS A 10 -1.81 5.84 -4.90
N VAL A 11 -0.91 5.53 -3.98
CA VAL A 11 0.31 6.32 -3.79
C VAL A 11 1.32 6.13 -4.92
N GLY A 12 1.08 5.14 -5.78
CA GLY A 12 1.92 4.91 -6.96
C GLY A 12 1.44 5.71 -8.17
N CYS A 13 0.23 5.42 -8.64
CA CYS A 13 -0.29 6.04 -9.88
C CYS A 13 -1.19 7.25 -9.64
N GLY A 14 -1.66 7.47 -8.42
CA GLY A 14 -2.51 8.61 -8.10
C GLY A 14 -3.99 8.43 -8.43
N GLU A 15 -4.37 7.29 -8.96
CA GLU A 15 -5.77 7.04 -9.27
C GLU A 15 -6.60 6.76 -8.02
N MET A 16 -7.86 7.18 -8.07
CA MET A 16 -8.82 6.90 -7.01
C MET A 16 -9.54 5.60 -7.34
N LYS A 17 -9.54 4.66 -6.41
CA LYS A 17 -10.19 3.37 -6.60
C LYS A 17 -10.88 2.93 -5.31
N GLY A 18 -11.77 1.97 -5.44
CA GLY A 18 -12.41 1.38 -4.29
C GLY A 18 -11.41 0.60 -3.45
N LYS A 19 -11.59 0.66 -2.16
CA LYS A 19 -10.74 -0.03 -1.20
C LYS A 19 -10.52 -1.50 -1.53
N LYS A 20 -11.54 -2.16 -2.08
CA LYS A 20 -11.47 -3.58 -2.43
C LYS A 20 -10.52 -3.89 -3.59
N ASP A 21 -10.28 -2.90 -4.43
CA ASP A 21 -9.42 -3.05 -5.59
C ASP A 21 -7.98 -2.65 -5.30
N MET A 22 -7.67 -2.40 -4.03
CA MET A 22 -6.36 -1.91 -3.64
C MET A 22 -5.76 -2.77 -2.54
N MET A 23 -4.44 -2.68 -2.42
CA MET A 23 -3.70 -3.29 -1.34
C MET A 23 -3.34 -2.24 -0.31
N ARG A 24 -3.54 -2.54 0.95
CA ARG A 24 -3.17 -1.63 2.03
C ARG A 24 -1.75 -1.89 2.48
N VAL A 25 -0.95 -0.84 2.51
CA VAL A 25 0.38 -0.87 3.11
C VAL A 25 0.26 -0.24 4.49
N LEU A 26 0.68 -0.97 5.50
CA LEU A 26 0.49 -0.57 6.89
C LEU A 26 1.79 -0.17 7.54
N LYS A 27 1.76 0.94 8.27
CA LYS A 27 2.82 1.32 9.19
C LYS A 27 2.31 1.04 10.59
N THR A 28 2.96 0.11 11.29
CA THR A 28 2.56 -0.27 12.63
C THR A 28 2.98 0.80 13.65
N THR A 29 2.53 0.63 14.89
CA THR A 29 2.92 1.54 15.96
C THR A 29 4.41 1.47 16.28
N GLU A 30 5.08 0.40 15.83
CA GLU A 30 6.52 0.22 16.00
C GLU A 30 7.31 0.68 14.78
N ASP A 31 6.67 1.41 13.86
CA ASP A 31 7.24 1.92 12.62
C ASP A 31 7.67 0.83 11.64
N GLU A 32 7.06 -0.34 11.74
CA GLU A 32 7.27 -1.41 10.77
C GLU A 32 6.30 -1.26 9.61
N ILE A 33 6.78 -1.56 8.42
CA ILE A 33 5.98 -1.47 7.19
C ILE A 33 5.68 -2.87 6.69
N CYS A 34 4.41 -3.16 6.43
CA CYS A 34 4.01 -4.47 5.92
C CYS A 34 2.73 -4.33 5.09
N LEU A 35 2.38 -5.39 4.36
CA LEU A 35 1.10 -5.45 3.66
C LEU A 35 0.03 -5.96 4.61
N ASP A 36 -1.12 -5.33 4.57
CA ASP A 36 -2.27 -5.72 5.37
C ASP A 36 -3.38 -6.20 4.45
N VAL A 37 -3.43 -7.50 4.22
CA VAL A 37 -4.42 -8.09 3.32
C VAL A 37 -5.82 -8.12 3.91
N THR A 38 -5.94 -8.08 5.23
CA THR A 38 -7.23 -8.11 5.90
C THR A 38 -7.83 -6.73 6.08
N GLY A 39 -7.00 -5.70 6.08
CA GLY A 39 -7.43 -4.33 6.34
C GLY A 39 -7.83 -4.06 7.79
N LYS A 40 -7.54 -4.99 8.70
CA LYS A 40 -7.99 -4.91 10.09
C LYS A 40 -6.91 -4.58 11.09
N LYS A 41 -5.65 -4.58 10.66
CA LYS A 41 -4.55 -4.27 11.58
C LYS A 41 -4.54 -2.80 11.96
N ASN A 42 -4.18 -2.53 13.19
CA ASN A 42 -4.07 -1.15 13.68
C ASN A 42 -2.79 -0.50 13.16
N GLY A 43 -2.91 0.75 12.80
CA GLY A 43 -1.78 1.51 12.33
C GLY A 43 -2.18 2.45 11.20
N ARG A 44 -1.20 3.16 10.66
CA ARG A 44 -1.44 4.09 9.57
C ARG A 44 -1.36 3.35 8.26
N GLY A 45 -2.36 3.53 7.41
CA GLY A 45 -2.43 2.83 6.13
C GLY A 45 -2.25 3.75 4.94
N ALA A 46 -1.62 3.21 3.89
CA ALA A 46 -1.58 3.81 2.58
C ALA A 46 -2.07 2.76 1.60
N TYR A 47 -2.59 3.19 0.46
CA TYR A 47 -3.18 2.28 -0.50
C TYR A 47 -2.44 2.32 -1.82
N ILE A 48 -2.29 1.16 -2.44
CA ILE A 48 -1.77 1.03 -3.80
C ILE A 48 -2.67 0.08 -4.57
N CYS A 49 -2.69 0.22 -5.88
CA CYS A 49 -3.41 -0.72 -6.72
C CYS A 49 -2.85 -2.13 -6.52
N ARG A 50 -3.67 -3.14 -6.78
CA ARG A 50 -3.21 -4.52 -6.75
C ARG A 50 -2.38 -4.81 -7.99
N SER A 51 -1.30 -4.08 -8.12
CA SER A 51 -0.41 -4.16 -9.26
C SER A 51 1.01 -3.87 -8.80
N ARG A 52 1.91 -4.76 -9.17
CA ARG A 52 3.32 -4.58 -8.86
C ARG A 52 3.85 -3.28 -9.42
N GLU A 53 3.34 -2.86 -10.58
CA GLU A 53 3.75 -1.60 -11.20
C GLU A 53 3.49 -0.41 -10.29
N CYS A 54 2.35 -0.41 -9.61
CA CYS A 54 2.03 0.69 -8.69
C CYS A 54 2.95 0.69 -7.48
N LEU A 55 3.32 -0.49 -6.99
CA LEU A 55 4.30 -0.59 -5.92
C LEU A 55 5.65 -0.02 -6.35
N LEU A 56 6.10 -0.36 -7.57
CA LEU A 56 7.35 0.16 -8.12
C LEU A 56 7.28 1.67 -8.32
N LYS A 57 6.14 2.17 -8.78
CA LYS A 57 5.95 3.61 -8.90
C LYS A 57 6.01 4.32 -7.55
N ALA A 58 5.38 3.72 -6.53
CA ALA A 58 5.41 4.27 -5.18
C ALA A 58 6.84 4.31 -4.63
N ARG A 59 7.63 3.28 -4.94
CA ARG A 59 9.04 3.24 -4.55
C ARG A 59 9.82 4.36 -5.24
N LYS A 60 9.59 4.52 -6.55
CA LYS A 60 10.32 5.48 -7.36
C LYS A 60 10.00 6.93 -6.98
N ASN A 61 8.72 7.23 -6.76
CA ASN A 61 8.28 8.59 -6.45
C ASN A 61 8.22 8.87 -4.95
N LYS A 62 8.61 7.90 -4.13
CA LYS A 62 8.60 7.99 -2.67
C LYS A 62 7.21 8.28 -2.10
N GLY A 63 6.19 7.69 -2.73
CA GLY A 63 4.81 7.90 -2.32
C GLY A 63 4.52 7.40 -0.90
N LEU A 64 5.09 6.26 -0.53
CA LEU A 64 4.92 5.73 0.83
C LEU A 64 5.64 6.59 1.86
N GLU A 65 6.83 7.08 1.54
CA GLU A 65 7.57 7.96 2.44
C GLU A 65 6.78 9.23 2.73
N ARG A 66 6.18 9.81 1.71
CA ARG A 66 5.34 11.00 1.89
C ARG A 66 4.08 10.70 2.69
N SER A 67 3.48 9.54 2.43
CA SER A 67 2.26 9.14 3.12
C SER A 67 2.50 8.89 4.61
N PHE A 68 3.60 8.24 4.93
CA PHE A 68 3.93 7.90 6.32
C PHE A 68 4.83 8.92 6.99
N LYS A 69 5.33 9.90 6.26
CA LYS A 69 6.23 10.95 6.75
C LYS A 69 7.46 10.37 7.43
N MET A 70 8.02 9.33 6.83
CA MET A 70 9.24 8.69 7.32
C MET A 70 10.05 8.15 6.16
N SER A 71 11.34 7.94 6.38
CA SER A 71 12.18 7.28 5.39
C SER A 71 11.88 5.79 5.37
N ILE A 72 11.78 5.21 4.18
CA ILE A 72 11.57 3.78 4.02
C ILE A 72 12.78 3.20 3.33
N PRO A 73 13.56 2.33 4.02
CA PRO A 73 14.74 1.69 3.42
C PRO A 73 14.37 0.83 2.22
N ASN A 74 15.29 0.67 1.29
CA ASN A 74 15.08 -0.19 0.13
C ASN A 74 14.75 -1.63 0.52
N GLU A 75 15.31 -2.11 1.63
CA GLU A 75 15.02 -3.45 2.14
C GLU A 75 13.53 -3.65 2.42
N VAL A 76 12.87 -2.63 2.92
CA VAL A 76 11.44 -2.69 3.19
C VAL A 76 10.67 -2.83 1.88
N TYR A 77 11.04 -2.06 0.86
CA TYR A 77 10.40 -2.18 -0.45
C TYR A 77 10.64 -3.55 -1.06
N ASP A 78 11.85 -4.09 -0.90
CA ASP A 78 12.16 -5.44 -1.38
C ASP A 78 11.24 -6.48 -0.73
N THR A 79 11.03 -6.35 0.57
CA THR A 79 10.13 -7.22 1.31
C THR A 79 8.69 -7.07 0.83
N LEU A 80 8.24 -5.84 0.61
CA LEU A 80 6.89 -5.58 0.10
C LEU A 80 6.71 -6.18 -1.29
N GLU A 81 7.70 -6.08 -2.14
CA GLU A 81 7.62 -6.68 -3.48
C GLU A 81 7.50 -8.19 -3.42
N LYS A 82 8.25 -8.83 -2.52
CA LYS A 82 8.17 -10.27 -2.33
C LYS A 82 6.80 -10.69 -1.80
N GLU A 83 6.28 -9.96 -0.84
CA GLU A 83 4.95 -10.22 -0.31
C GLU A 83 3.88 -10.05 -1.38
N PHE A 84 4.04 -9.02 -2.21
CA PHE A 84 3.12 -8.74 -3.29
C PHE A 84 3.11 -9.86 -4.33
N ASP A 85 4.29 -10.33 -4.71
CA ASP A 85 4.43 -11.44 -5.65
C ASP A 85 3.80 -12.72 -5.10
N SER A 86 3.97 -12.97 -3.81
CA SER A 86 3.39 -14.14 -3.15
C SER A 86 1.86 -14.09 -3.20
N LEU A 87 1.27 -12.92 -3.02
CA LEU A 87 -0.18 -12.76 -3.08
C LEU A 87 -0.71 -12.93 -4.50
N GLU A 88 0.02 -12.44 -5.49
CA GLU A 88 -0.39 -12.57 -6.89
C GLU A 88 -0.27 -14.01 -7.39
N ALA A 89 0.63 -14.79 -6.81
CA ALA A 89 0.82 -16.18 -7.21
C ALA A 89 -0.35 -17.07 -6.78
N GLU A 90 -1.19 -16.59 -5.91
CA GLU A 90 -2.40 -17.30 -5.51
C GLU A 90 -3.55 -16.97 -6.46
#